data_8949776fb8a65478717f5362dd420f2d
#
_entry.id   8949776fb8a65478717f5362dd420f2d
#
_cell.length_a   1.000
_cell.length_b   1.000
_cell.length_c   1.000
_cell.angle_alpha   90.00
_cell.angle_beta   90.00
_cell.angle_gamma   90.00
#
_symmetry.space_group_name_H-M   'P 1'
#
loop_
_entity.id
_entity.type
_entity.pdbx_description
1 polymer ?
#
loop_
_entity_poly.entity_id
_entity_poly.type
_entity_poly.pdbx_seq_one_letter_code
_entity_poly.pdbx_strand_id
1 'polypeptide(L)'
;TGFAMLSSASVQEAHDMALIAQATTLRARIPFIHFFDGFRTSHEVNKINLLNDDQIRAMIDDELVIAHRNRSLNPDKPFVRGTAQNPDVYFQGRETSNPFYAKIPSILKEEMKKFSEISGRNYAPVSYFGHPEAENVIVIMGSGVETVIPTSEFLNKNGEKTGVLKISLFRPFPNEDFISVLPKSVKKIAVLDRTKEPGSNGEPMYQDVLVCLTEALTNGTLDKMPKIIGGRYGLSSKEFTPAMVKAVYDNLKTENSKNHFTVGITDDVSFTSIDVDYNFKLDDSGWNQALFFGLGADGTVGANKNSIKIIGENTELSAQGYFVYDSKKSG
;
A
#
# COMPACT_ATOMS: atom_id res chain seq x y z
N THR A 1 7.71 11.34 12.72
CA THR A 1 7.84 10.77 14.06
C THR A 1 8.96 9.73 14.19
N GLY A 2 9.53 9.23 13.09
CA GLY A 2 10.70 8.37 13.11
C GLY A 2 10.43 6.87 12.98
N PHE A 3 9.19 6.44 12.77
CA PHE A 3 8.90 5.07 12.38
C PHE A 3 9.11 4.87 10.87
N ALA A 4 9.68 3.73 10.49
CA ALA A 4 9.52 3.25 9.13
C ALA A 4 8.08 2.76 8.93
N MET A 5 7.56 2.82 7.69
CA MET A 5 6.16 2.52 7.42
C MET A 5 6.04 1.53 6.25
N LEU A 6 5.45 0.37 6.52
CA LEU A 6 5.25 -0.71 5.55
C LEU A 6 3.76 -0.98 5.37
N SER A 7 3.27 -0.87 4.14
CA SER A 7 1.87 -1.05 3.76
C SER A 7 1.62 -2.45 3.19
N SER A 8 0.48 -3.05 3.54
CA SER A 8 -0.03 -4.29 2.93
C SER A 8 -1.31 -4.04 2.15
N ALA A 9 -1.46 -4.72 1.02
CA ALA A 9 -2.61 -4.59 0.14
C ALA A 9 -3.71 -5.65 0.42
N SER A 10 -3.32 -6.85 0.86
CA SER A 10 -4.22 -7.97 1.07
C SER A 10 -4.05 -8.60 2.46
N VAL A 11 -4.94 -9.52 2.82
CA VAL A 11 -4.86 -10.30 4.08
C VAL A 11 -3.61 -11.17 4.09
N GLN A 12 -3.23 -11.78 2.95
CA GLN A 12 -2.00 -12.56 2.83
C GLN A 12 -0.77 -11.67 3.07
N GLU A 13 -0.75 -10.48 2.48
CA GLU A 13 0.34 -9.54 2.71
C GLU A 13 0.40 -9.05 4.16
N ALA A 14 -0.76 -8.83 4.78
CA ALA A 14 -0.80 -8.43 6.19
C ALA A 14 -0.16 -9.47 7.10
N HIS A 15 -0.38 -10.77 6.82
CA HIS A 15 0.28 -11.87 7.52
C HIS A 15 1.80 -11.87 7.29
N ASP A 16 2.23 -11.78 6.05
CA ASP A 16 3.63 -11.95 5.65
C ASP A 16 4.49 -10.73 6.00
N MET A 17 3.98 -9.52 5.74
CA MET A 17 4.70 -8.28 6.02
C MET A 17 4.89 -8.03 7.51
N ALA A 18 4.07 -8.61 8.38
CA ALA A 18 4.28 -8.55 9.83
C ALA A 18 5.63 -9.19 10.22
N LEU A 19 5.95 -10.36 9.68
CA LEU A 19 7.22 -11.05 9.93
C LEU A 19 8.41 -10.32 9.28
N ILE A 20 8.25 -9.86 8.03
CA ILE A 20 9.27 -9.08 7.31
C ILE A 20 9.59 -7.78 8.07
N ALA A 21 8.57 -7.08 8.58
CA ALA A 21 8.76 -5.86 9.37
C ALA A 21 9.54 -6.13 10.67
N GLN A 22 9.28 -7.25 11.36
CA GLN A 22 10.03 -7.63 12.57
C GLN A 22 11.50 -7.94 12.25
N ALA A 23 11.77 -8.75 11.23
CA ALA A 23 13.13 -9.04 10.81
C ALA A 23 13.89 -7.76 10.41
N THR A 24 13.27 -6.90 9.61
CA THR A 24 13.85 -5.62 9.19
C THR A 24 14.10 -4.70 10.38
N THR A 25 13.16 -4.59 11.34
CA THR A 25 13.32 -3.79 12.55
C THR A 25 14.56 -4.20 13.36
N LEU A 26 14.78 -5.50 13.55
CA LEU A 26 15.93 -6.00 14.29
C LEU A 26 17.25 -5.61 13.63
N ARG A 27 17.35 -5.74 12.31
CA ARG A 27 18.55 -5.39 11.53
C ARG A 27 18.76 -3.90 11.40
N ALA A 28 17.72 -3.16 11.02
CA ALA A 28 17.81 -1.71 10.78
C ALA A 28 17.90 -0.91 12.08
N ARG A 29 17.48 -1.44 13.22
CA ARG A 29 17.36 -0.74 14.51
C ARG A 29 16.41 0.45 14.47
N ILE A 30 15.48 0.43 13.53
CA ILE A 30 14.41 1.41 13.37
C ILE A 30 13.08 0.68 13.52
N PRO A 31 12.17 1.18 14.36
CA PRO A 31 10.85 0.56 14.52
C PRO A 31 10.01 0.77 13.27
N PHE A 32 9.20 -0.24 12.94
CA PHE A 32 8.25 -0.20 11.84
C PHE A 32 6.81 -0.05 12.34
N ILE A 33 6.03 0.78 11.65
CA ILE A 33 4.57 0.69 11.62
C ILE A 33 4.22 -0.13 10.37
N HIS A 34 3.77 -1.36 10.59
CA HIS A 34 3.12 -2.15 9.55
C HIS A 34 1.63 -1.82 9.59
N PHE A 35 1.06 -1.43 8.46
CA PHE A 35 -0.33 -0.98 8.38
C PHE A 35 -1.05 -1.49 7.14
N PHE A 36 -2.36 -1.56 7.24
CA PHE A 36 -3.28 -1.96 6.18
C PHE A 36 -4.64 -1.29 6.39
N ASP A 37 -5.50 -1.33 5.37
CA ASP A 37 -6.76 -0.60 5.38
C ASP A 37 -7.76 -1.15 6.40
N GLY A 38 -8.27 -0.28 7.26
CA GLY A 38 -9.39 -0.55 8.16
C GLY A 38 -10.69 -0.78 7.39
N PHE A 39 -11.57 -1.65 7.89
CA PHE A 39 -12.84 -2.09 7.29
C PHE A 39 -12.74 -2.78 5.92
N ARG A 40 -11.62 -2.73 5.25
CA ARG A 40 -11.30 -3.53 4.07
C ARG A 40 -10.47 -4.72 4.50
N THR A 41 -9.17 -4.66 4.38
CA THR A 41 -8.26 -5.76 4.77
C THR A 41 -8.49 -6.24 6.21
N SER A 42 -8.76 -5.34 7.17
CA SER A 42 -8.94 -5.71 8.58
C SER A 42 -10.23 -6.48 8.88
N HIS A 43 -11.26 -6.36 8.06
CA HIS A 43 -12.57 -7.02 8.25
C HIS A 43 -12.84 -8.10 7.20
N GLU A 44 -11.99 -8.21 6.21
CA GLU A 44 -12.07 -9.23 5.17
C GLU A 44 -11.86 -10.62 5.78
N VAL A 45 -12.61 -11.59 5.28
CA VAL A 45 -12.37 -13.01 5.53
C VAL A 45 -11.85 -13.62 4.25
N ASN A 46 -10.65 -14.19 4.30
CA ASN A 46 -9.98 -14.75 3.16
C ASN A 46 -9.22 -16.03 3.54
N LYS A 47 -9.04 -16.92 2.58
CA LYS A 47 -8.17 -18.09 2.73
C LYS A 47 -6.73 -17.67 2.43
N ILE A 48 -5.83 -17.86 3.40
CA ILE A 48 -4.43 -17.50 3.27
C ILE A 48 -3.52 -18.71 3.54
N ASN A 49 -2.30 -18.63 3.05
CA ASN A 49 -1.24 -19.61 3.33
C ASN A 49 -0.47 -19.18 4.59
N LEU A 50 -0.68 -19.89 5.69
CA LEU A 50 0.01 -19.61 6.94
C LEU A 50 1.49 -20.00 6.86
N LEU A 51 2.33 -19.26 7.57
CA LEU A 51 3.69 -19.64 7.84
C LEU A 51 3.72 -20.64 9.01
N ASN A 52 4.55 -21.65 8.92
CA ASN A 52 4.82 -22.57 10.02
C ASN A 52 5.94 -22.03 10.93
N ASP A 53 6.10 -22.65 12.10
CA ASP A 53 7.08 -22.23 13.10
C ASP A 53 8.53 -22.25 12.58
N ASP A 54 8.88 -23.21 11.73
CA ASP A 54 10.23 -23.30 11.18
C ASP A 54 10.52 -22.17 10.19
N GLN A 55 9.52 -21.79 9.38
CA GLN A 55 9.61 -20.63 8.49
C GLN A 55 9.77 -19.33 9.28
N ILE A 56 9.00 -19.18 10.37
CA ILE A 56 9.09 -18.00 11.25
C ILE A 56 10.49 -17.95 11.91
N ARG A 57 10.97 -19.05 12.45
CA ARG A 57 12.32 -19.13 13.04
C ARG A 57 13.42 -18.83 12.04
N ALA A 58 13.30 -19.33 10.81
CA ALA A 58 14.29 -19.08 9.77
C ALA A 58 14.40 -17.58 9.40
N MET A 59 13.32 -16.81 9.57
CA MET A 59 13.35 -15.36 9.31
C MET A 59 14.04 -14.56 10.43
N ILE A 60 13.93 -14.98 11.69
CA ILE A 60 14.40 -14.21 12.84
C ILE A 60 15.80 -14.69 13.24
N ASP A 61 16.73 -13.77 13.32
CA ASP A 61 18.10 -14.01 13.77
C ASP A 61 18.20 -13.80 15.29
N ASP A 62 18.49 -14.86 16.03
CA ASP A 62 18.59 -14.83 17.49
C ASP A 62 19.70 -13.91 17.99
N GLU A 63 20.80 -13.77 17.25
CA GLU A 63 21.88 -12.84 17.62
C GLU A 63 21.41 -11.38 17.58
N LEU A 64 20.53 -11.04 16.63
CA LEU A 64 19.92 -9.71 16.56
C LEU A 64 18.94 -9.48 17.72
N VAL A 65 18.21 -10.51 18.14
CA VAL A 65 17.34 -10.46 19.32
C VAL A 65 18.16 -10.22 20.58
N ILE A 66 19.25 -10.97 20.76
CA ILE A 66 20.19 -10.82 21.90
C ILE A 66 20.79 -9.41 21.88
N ALA A 67 21.28 -8.94 20.73
CA ALA A 67 21.84 -7.61 20.57
C ALA A 67 20.80 -6.50 20.88
N HIS A 68 19.52 -6.71 20.50
CA HIS A 68 18.44 -5.79 20.85
C HIS A 68 18.21 -5.74 22.37
N ARG A 69 18.13 -6.90 23.04
CA ARG A 69 17.96 -6.98 24.50
C ARG A 69 19.14 -6.33 25.26
N ASN A 70 20.36 -6.52 24.77
CA ASN A 70 21.56 -5.92 25.37
C ASN A 70 21.59 -4.39 25.28
N ARG A 71 20.81 -3.79 24.36
CA ARG A 71 20.62 -2.33 24.25
C ARG A 71 19.48 -1.80 25.12
N SER A 72 18.69 -2.65 25.74
CA SER A 72 17.61 -2.22 26.62
C SER A 72 18.14 -1.60 27.92
N LEU A 73 17.26 -0.91 28.66
CA LEU A 73 17.61 -0.39 29.99
C LEU A 73 17.89 -1.58 30.92
N ASN A 74 19.07 -1.50 31.59
CA ASN A 74 19.51 -2.54 32.49
C ASN A 74 20.11 -1.88 33.75
N PRO A 75 19.65 -2.20 34.98
CA PRO A 75 20.16 -1.64 36.22
C PRO A 75 21.64 -1.97 36.46
N ASP A 76 22.14 -3.13 35.96
CA ASP A 76 23.55 -3.51 36.11
C ASP A 76 24.49 -2.71 35.16
N LYS A 77 23.93 -2.11 34.12
CA LYS A 77 24.62 -1.22 33.17
C LYS A 77 23.77 0.01 32.91
N PRO A 78 23.62 0.92 33.89
CA PRO A 78 22.74 2.07 33.75
C PRO A 78 23.23 3.01 32.65
N PHE A 79 22.29 3.50 31.86
CA PHE A 79 22.54 4.47 30.81
C PHE A 79 21.44 5.54 30.80
N VAL A 80 21.83 6.81 30.81
CA VAL A 80 20.88 7.92 30.78
C VAL A 80 20.37 8.14 29.37
N ARG A 81 19.04 8.09 29.21
CA ARG A 81 18.35 8.36 27.95
C ARG A 81 17.21 9.36 28.18
N GLY A 82 16.85 10.09 27.14
CA GLY A 82 15.71 10.99 27.19
C GLY A 82 15.95 12.27 28.01
N THR A 83 17.21 12.70 28.16
CA THR A 83 17.54 13.99 28.74
C THR A 83 17.15 15.13 27.80
N ALA A 84 16.87 16.31 28.36
CA ALA A 84 16.77 17.53 27.58
C ALA A 84 18.11 17.82 26.87
N GLN A 85 18.02 18.19 25.61
CA GLN A 85 19.18 18.55 24.78
C GLN A 85 19.06 20.01 24.37
N ASN A 86 20.12 20.76 24.59
CA ASN A 86 20.20 22.17 24.24
C ASN A 86 20.60 22.39 22.78
N PRO A 87 20.48 23.63 22.25
CA PRO A 87 20.75 23.95 20.84
C PRO A 87 22.14 23.55 20.34
N ASP A 88 23.12 23.49 21.21
CA ASP A 88 24.51 23.13 20.89
C ASP A 88 24.71 21.65 20.51
N VAL A 89 23.78 20.75 20.91
CA VAL A 89 23.91 19.30 20.67
C VAL A 89 22.71 18.67 19.96
N TYR A 90 21.50 19.22 20.10
CA TYR A 90 20.27 18.58 19.66
C TYR A 90 20.22 18.36 18.15
N PHE A 91 20.49 19.42 17.36
CA PHE A 91 20.38 19.34 15.91
C PHE A 91 21.38 18.32 15.34
N GLN A 92 22.63 18.36 15.73
CA GLN A 92 23.63 17.38 15.31
C GLN A 92 23.26 15.97 15.75
N GLY A 93 22.74 15.79 16.96
CA GLY A 93 22.25 14.51 17.44
C GLY A 93 21.11 13.95 16.58
N ARG A 94 20.21 14.80 16.09
CA ARG A 94 19.13 14.37 15.17
C ARG A 94 19.67 13.89 13.84
N GLU A 95 20.67 14.58 13.26
CA GLU A 95 21.29 14.18 12.00
C GLU A 95 22.00 12.82 12.07
N THR A 96 22.46 12.37 13.23
CA THR A 96 23.09 11.04 13.39
C THR A 96 22.17 9.87 13.10
N SER A 97 20.85 10.09 12.99
CA SER A 97 19.89 9.06 12.63
C SER A 97 19.85 8.75 11.12
N ASN A 98 20.29 9.68 10.27
CA ASN A 98 20.17 9.57 8.82
C ASN A 98 20.74 8.26 8.22
N PRO A 99 21.95 7.77 8.62
CA PRO A 99 22.49 6.53 8.08
C PRO A 99 21.66 5.28 8.38
N PHE A 100 20.85 5.30 9.44
CA PHE A 100 19.96 4.19 9.78
C PHE A 100 18.78 4.14 8.83
N TYR A 101 18.17 5.30 8.54
CA TYR A 101 17.05 5.39 7.58
C TYR A 101 17.50 5.10 6.16
N ALA A 102 18.67 5.58 5.74
CA ALA A 102 19.21 5.34 4.41
C ALA A 102 19.43 3.86 4.09
N LYS A 103 19.66 3.01 5.11
CA LYS A 103 19.86 1.57 4.96
C LYS A 103 18.54 0.76 4.90
N ILE A 104 17.40 1.35 5.28
CA ILE A 104 16.14 0.60 5.36
C ILE A 104 15.75 -0.03 4.02
N PRO A 105 15.75 0.66 2.87
CA PRO A 105 15.33 0.04 1.61
C PRO A 105 16.18 -1.20 1.24
N SER A 106 17.50 -1.15 1.43
CA SER A 106 18.37 -2.30 1.13
C SER A 106 18.15 -3.46 2.09
N ILE A 107 18.06 -3.20 3.39
CA ILE A 107 17.79 -4.23 4.41
C ILE A 107 16.43 -4.87 4.16
N LEU A 108 15.40 -4.07 3.89
CA LEU A 108 14.06 -4.58 3.61
C LEU A 108 14.05 -5.49 2.36
N LYS A 109 14.74 -5.11 1.29
CA LYS A 109 14.88 -5.95 0.09
C LYS A 109 15.54 -7.30 0.39
N GLU A 110 16.56 -7.29 1.21
CA GLU A 110 17.24 -8.54 1.65
C GLU A 110 16.29 -9.42 2.47
N GLU A 111 15.53 -8.85 3.40
CA GLU A 111 14.55 -9.60 4.19
C GLU A 111 13.39 -10.11 3.33
N MET A 112 12.90 -9.32 2.37
CA MET A 112 11.89 -9.76 1.41
C MET A 112 12.41 -10.89 0.51
N LYS A 113 13.67 -10.84 0.09
CA LYS A 113 14.30 -11.91 -0.67
C LYS A 113 14.41 -13.19 0.17
N LYS A 114 14.92 -13.09 1.40
CA LYS A 114 14.99 -14.21 2.36
C LYS A 114 13.60 -14.82 2.59
N PHE A 115 12.60 -13.99 2.76
CA PHE A 115 11.20 -14.41 2.90
C PHE A 115 10.71 -15.18 1.67
N SER A 116 11.04 -14.70 0.48
CA SER A 116 10.70 -15.39 -0.79
C SER A 116 11.32 -16.79 -0.88
N GLU A 117 12.58 -16.93 -0.50
CA GLU A 117 13.29 -18.23 -0.48
C GLU A 117 12.63 -19.24 0.49
N ILE A 118 12.05 -18.74 1.60
CA ILE A 118 11.40 -19.56 2.63
C ILE A 118 9.95 -19.91 2.29
N SER A 119 9.20 -18.95 1.74
CA SER A 119 7.74 -19.05 1.56
C SER A 119 7.29 -19.26 0.11
N GLY A 120 8.17 -18.99 -0.86
CA GLY A 120 7.84 -18.93 -2.29
C GLY A 120 7.06 -17.68 -2.71
N ARG A 121 6.75 -16.75 -1.79
CA ARG A 121 6.00 -15.51 -2.07
C ARG A 121 6.95 -14.32 -2.18
N ASN A 122 6.78 -13.53 -3.26
CA ASN A 122 7.68 -12.45 -3.62
C ASN A 122 7.11 -11.08 -3.29
N TYR A 123 7.92 -10.27 -2.62
CA TYR A 123 7.60 -8.88 -2.27
C TYR A 123 8.74 -7.94 -2.62
N ALA A 124 8.41 -6.67 -2.83
CA ALA A 124 9.38 -5.61 -3.06
C ALA A 124 8.93 -4.29 -2.41
N PRO A 125 9.83 -3.36 -2.10
CA PRO A 125 9.48 -2.03 -1.58
C PRO A 125 8.56 -1.26 -2.51
N VAL A 126 8.77 -1.38 -3.82
CA VAL A 126 7.90 -0.91 -4.91
C VAL A 126 7.78 -2.02 -5.94
N SER A 127 6.57 -2.30 -6.39
CA SER A 127 6.31 -3.30 -7.44
C SER A 127 5.58 -2.67 -8.62
N TYR A 128 5.96 -3.09 -9.82
CA TYR A 128 5.30 -2.67 -11.06
C TYR A 128 4.46 -3.80 -11.64
N PHE A 129 3.25 -3.47 -12.08
CA PHE A 129 2.33 -4.36 -12.78
C PHE A 129 1.78 -3.64 -14.02
N GLY A 130 1.59 -4.36 -15.12
CA GLY A 130 0.95 -3.82 -16.32
C GLY A 130 1.84 -3.89 -17.57
N HIS A 131 1.53 -3.02 -18.54
CA HIS A 131 2.22 -3.02 -19.82
C HIS A 131 3.66 -2.50 -19.69
N PRO A 132 4.69 -3.18 -20.26
CA PRO A 132 6.09 -2.75 -20.14
C PRO A 132 6.36 -1.36 -20.76
N GLU A 133 5.52 -0.95 -21.70
CA GLU A 133 5.55 0.38 -22.32
C GLU A 133 4.34 1.22 -21.90
N ALA A 134 3.94 1.15 -20.63
CA ALA A 134 2.82 1.94 -20.15
C ALA A 134 3.10 3.45 -20.26
N GLU A 135 2.15 4.18 -20.83
CA GLU A 135 2.19 5.64 -20.93
C GLU A 135 1.43 6.32 -19.79
N ASN A 136 0.43 5.62 -19.21
CA ASN A 136 -0.40 6.07 -18.11
C ASN A 136 -0.23 5.11 -16.93
N VAL A 137 0.20 5.62 -15.79
CA VAL A 137 0.51 4.80 -14.60
C VAL A 137 -0.29 5.33 -13.41
N ILE A 138 -0.87 4.41 -12.63
CA ILE A 138 -1.44 4.70 -11.31
C ILE A 138 -0.42 4.30 -10.26
N VAL A 139 -0.13 5.19 -9.32
CA VAL A 139 0.65 4.91 -8.10
C VAL A 139 -0.33 4.80 -6.93
N ILE A 140 -0.26 3.70 -6.18
CA ILE A 140 -1.23 3.39 -5.13
C ILE A 140 -0.60 2.49 -4.05
N MET A 141 -1.12 2.53 -2.83
CA MET A 141 -0.82 1.60 -1.74
C MET A 141 -2.11 1.09 -1.07
N GLY A 142 -2.00 0.03 -0.28
CA GLY A 142 -3.11 -0.56 0.46
C GLY A 142 -4.09 -1.34 -0.41
N SER A 143 -5.29 -1.60 0.08
CA SER A 143 -6.26 -2.52 -0.53
C SER A 143 -6.76 -2.10 -1.92
N GLY A 144 -6.67 -0.82 -2.27
CA GLY A 144 -7.04 -0.35 -3.61
C GLY A 144 -6.22 -0.98 -4.73
N VAL A 145 -5.03 -1.48 -4.42
CA VAL A 145 -4.15 -2.22 -5.36
C VAL A 145 -4.88 -3.43 -5.96
N GLU A 146 -5.64 -4.16 -5.14
CA GLU A 146 -6.39 -5.35 -5.54
C GLU A 146 -7.49 -5.06 -6.58
N THR A 147 -7.93 -3.81 -6.69
CA THR A 147 -8.87 -3.36 -7.74
C THR A 147 -8.12 -2.81 -8.96
N VAL A 148 -7.01 -2.09 -8.74
CA VAL A 148 -6.28 -1.41 -9.83
C VAL A 148 -5.55 -2.39 -10.74
N ILE A 149 -4.90 -3.41 -10.18
CA ILE A 149 -4.13 -4.38 -10.97
C ILE A 149 -5.02 -5.13 -11.98
N PRO A 150 -6.10 -5.83 -11.59
CA PRO A 150 -6.93 -6.56 -12.55
C PRO A 150 -7.63 -5.62 -13.54
N THR A 151 -7.94 -4.38 -13.13
CA THR A 151 -8.49 -3.40 -14.06
C THR A 151 -7.47 -2.99 -15.12
N SER A 152 -6.22 -2.71 -14.72
CA SER A 152 -5.14 -2.42 -15.66
C SER A 152 -4.85 -3.58 -16.61
N GLU A 153 -4.84 -4.81 -16.11
CA GLU A 153 -4.68 -6.01 -16.93
C GLU A 153 -5.79 -6.16 -17.96
N PHE A 154 -7.05 -5.94 -17.56
CA PHE A 154 -8.19 -5.95 -18.47
C PHE A 154 -8.07 -4.89 -19.56
N LEU A 155 -7.72 -3.65 -19.20
CA LEU A 155 -7.52 -2.57 -20.15
C LEU A 155 -6.38 -2.88 -21.13
N ASN A 156 -5.28 -3.45 -20.65
CA ASN A 156 -4.14 -3.85 -21.49
C ASN A 156 -4.50 -4.98 -22.47
N LYS A 157 -5.30 -5.97 -22.03
CA LYS A 157 -5.85 -7.02 -22.94
C LYS A 157 -6.74 -6.42 -24.03
N ASN A 158 -7.33 -5.26 -23.79
CA ASN A 158 -8.16 -4.52 -24.77
C ASN A 158 -7.37 -3.44 -25.52
N GLY A 159 -6.04 -3.51 -25.54
CA GLY A 159 -5.18 -2.68 -26.39
C GLY A 159 -4.71 -1.37 -25.76
N GLU A 160 -4.96 -1.14 -24.46
CA GLU A 160 -4.41 -0.01 -23.75
C GLU A 160 -2.97 -0.26 -23.27
N LYS A 161 -2.24 0.79 -22.92
CA LYS A 161 -0.90 0.73 -22.33
C LYS A 161 -0.92 1.38 -20.94
N THR A 162 -1.48 0.66 -19.98
CA THR A 162 -1.62 1.09 -18.59
C THR A 162 -0.67 0.34 -17.67
N GLY A 163 -0.28 0.98 -16.56
CA GLY A 163 0.58 0.41 -15.54
C GLY A 163 0.18 0.82 -14.13
N VAL A 164 0.64 0.04 -13.17
CA VAL A 164 0.40 0.23 -11.74
C VAL A 164 1.71 0.16 -10.99
N LEU A 165 2.00 1.15 -10.18
CA LEU A 165 3.08 1.13 -9.19
C LEU A 165 2.45 0.96 -7.81
N LYS A 166 2.72 -0.18 -7.20
CA LYS A 166 2.34 -0.50 -5.83
C LYS A 166 3.45 -0.10 -4.88
N ILE A 167 3.11 0.73 -3.90
CA ILE A 167 4.03 1.13 -2.83
C ILE A 167 3.80 0.24 -1.62
N SER A 168 4.83 -0.51 -1.21
CA SER A 168 4.83 -1.26 0.05
C SER A 168 5.63 -0.52 1.13
N LEU A 169 6.85 -0.05 0.83
CA LEU A 169 7.61 0.81 1.75
C LEU A 169 7.21 2.28 1.52
N PHE A 170 6.55 2.88 2.51
CA PHE A 170 6.13 4.28 2.42
C PHE A 170 7.10 5.25 3.12
N ARG A 171 7.75 4.80 4.21
CA ARG A 171 8.77 5.57 4.94
C ARG A 171 9.94 4.67 5.36
N PRO A 172 11.20 5.07 5.04
CA PRO A 172 11.54 6.15 4.11
C PRO A 172 11.03 5.85 2.70
N PHE A 173 10.70 6.90 1.92
CA PHE A 173 10.25 6.68 0.54
C PHE A 173 11.40 6.09 -0.29
N PRO A 174 11.20 4.96 -0.99
CA PRO A 174 12.26 4.23 -1.67
C PRO A 174 12.52 4.81 -3.08
N ASN A 175 13.11 6.00 -3.15
CA ASN A 175 13.30 6.76 -4.39
C ASN A 175 13.96 5.96 -5.52
N GLU A 176 15.06 5.27 -5.22
CA GLU A 176 15.80 4.48 -6.21
C GLU A 176 14.96 3.31 -6.75
N ASP A 177 14.27 2.59 -5.84
CA ASP A 177 13.39 1.48 -6.21
C ASP A 177 12.21 1.97 -7.06
N PHE A 178 11.62 3.12 -6.70
CA PHE A 178 10.53 3.74 -7.45
C PHE A 178 10.95 4.07 -8.89
N ILE A 179 12.08 4.76 -9.06
CA ILE A 179 12.60 5.13 -10.38
C ILE A 179 12.99 3.90 -11.18
N SER A 180 13.60 2.89 -10.56
CA SER A 180 14.10 1.69 -11.26
C SER A 180 13.01 0.86 -11.93
N VAL A 181 11.79 0.86 -11.37
CA VAL A 181 10.66 0.10 -11.89
C VAL A 181 9.68 0.93 -12.72
N LEU A 182 9.89 2.26 -12.80
CA LEU A 182 9.04 3.14 -13.59
C LEU A 182 9.29 2.92 -15.10
N PRO A 183 8.27 2.63 -15.92
CA PRO A 183 8.46 2.48 -17.35
C PRO A 183 9.04 3.76 -18.00
N LYS A 184 10.05 3.62 -18.86
CA LYS A 184 10.64 4.75 -19.57
C LYS A 184 9.67 5.47 -20.50
N SER A 185 8.60 4.79 -20.91
CA SER A 185 7.54 5.29 -21.78
C SER A 185 6.51 6.16 -21.06
N VAL A 186 6.57 6.24 -19.72
CA VAL A 186 5.57 6.94 -18.92
C VAL A 186 5.46 8.42 -19.31
N LYS A 187 4.23 8.87 -19.55
CA LYS A 187 3.90 10.25 -19.88
C LYS A 187 3.11 10.93 -18.78
N LYS A 188 2.24 10.14 -18.12
CA LYS A 188 1.33 10.66 -17.09
C LYS A 188 1.19 9.69 -15.93
N ILE A 189 1.14 10.24 -14.72
CA ILE A 189 1.01 9.49 -13.47
C ILE A 189 -0.15 10.05 -12.66
N ALA A 190 -1.07 9.19 -12.20
CA ALA A 190 -2.04 9.49 -11.18
C ALA A 190 -1.61 8.86 -9.86
N VAL A 191 -1.39 9.67 -8.84
CA VAL A 191 -1.10 9.18 -7.48
C VAL A 191 -2.40 9.17 -6.69
N LEU A 192 -2.78 8.00 -6.20
CA LEU A 192 -4.04 7.81 -5.48
C LEU A 192 -3.78 7.65 -3.98
N ASP A 193 -4.22 8.63 -3.23
CA ASP A 193 -4.19 8.64 -1.77
C ASP A 193 -5.58 8.33 -1.18
N ARG A 194 -5.64 7.40 -0.21
CA ARG A 194 -6.86 7.09 0.53
C ARG A 194 -6.97 7.94 1.79
N THR A 195 -6.71 9.21 1.63
CA THR A 195 -6.76 10.21 2.69
C THR A 195 -7.12 11.57 2.14
N LYS A 196 -7.52 12.46 3.02
CA LYS A 196 -7.67 13.89 2.76
C LYS A 196 -6.87 14.63 3.82
N GLU A 197 -5.90 15.42 3.39
CA GLU A 197 -5.11 16.27 4.27
C GLU A 197 -5.51 17.75 4.07
N PRO A 198 -6.42 18.27 4.90
CA PRO A 198 -6.90 19.65 4.76
C PRO A 198 -5.76 20.67 4.94
N GLY A 199 -5.68 21.63 4.01
CA GLY A 199 -4.65 22.67 4.05
C GLY A 199 -3.30 22.31 3.47
N SER A 200 -3.08 21.04 3.08
CA SER A 200 -1.87 20.60 2.38
C SER A 200 -1.94 20.92 0.88
N ASN A 201 -0.78 21.08 0.25
CA ASN A 201 -0.65 21.25 -1.20
C ASN A 201 -0.98 19.98 -2.00
N GLY A 202 -1.19 18.87 -1.33
CA GLY A 202 -1.54 17.58 -1.88
C GLY A 202 -1.48 16.52 -0.79
N GLU A 203 -2.00 15.35 -1.08
CA GLU A 203 -1.97 14.22 -0.16
C GLU A 203 -0.54 13.66 -0.02
N PRO A 204 -0.21 12.93 1.06
CA PRO A 204 1.17 12.60 1.41
C PRO A 204 1.94 11.82 0.34
N MET A 205 1.34 10.77 -0.26
CA MET A 205 2.04 9.98 -1.28
C MET A 205 2.22 10.78 -2.58
N TYR A 206 1.25 11.61 -2.94
CA TYR A 206 1.37 12.51 -4.09
C TYR A 206 2.58 13.45 -3.94
N GLN A 207 2.78 14.01 -2.74
CA GLN A 207 3.93 14.89 -2.47
C GLN A 207 5.26 14.12 -2.55
N ASP A 208 5.34 12.90 -1.99
CA ASP A 208 6.54 12.08 -2.05
C ASP A 208 6.93 11.72 -3.49
N VAL A 209 5.94 11.34 -4.32
CA VAL A 209 6.17 11.03 -5.74
C VAL A 209 6.65 12.27 -6.50
N LEU A 210 6.06 13.44 -6.24
CA LEU A 210 6.51 14.70 -6.84
C LEU A 210 7.97 15.00 -6.47
N VAL A 211 8.33 14.90 -5.19
CA VAL A 211 9.70 15.14 -4.71
C VAL A 211 10.65 14.14 -5.34
N CYS A 212 10.34 12.85 -5.28
CA CYS A 212 11.16 11.77 -5.86
C CYS A 212 11.47 12.03 -7.34
N LEU A 213 10.45 12.32 -8.15
CA LEU A 213 10.63 12.55 -9.60
C LEU A 213 11.32 13.88 -9.90
N THR A 214 11.09 14.92 -9.11
CA THR A 214 11.76 16.21 -9.26
C THR A 214 13.26 16.09 -8.96
N GLU A 215 13.62 15.39 -7.88
CA GLU A 215 15.02 15.13 -7.53
C GLU A 215 15.70 14.26 -8.60
N ALA A 216 15.01 13.21 -9.08
CA ALA A 216 15.51 12.35 -10.16
C ALA A 216 15.76 13.12 -11.47
N LEU A 217 14.89 14.05 -11.82
CA LEU A 217 15.09 14.95 -12.97
C LEU A 217 16.30 15.88 -12.75
N THR A 218 16.39 16.47 -11.56
CA THR A 218 17.44 17.45 -11.23
C THR A 218 18.83 16.82 -11.21
N ASN A 219 18.95 15.57 -10.74
CA ASN A 219 20.23 14.85 -10.71
C ASN A 219 20.54 14.05 -11.99
N GLY A 220 19.67 14.12 -13.02
CA GLY A 220 19.86 13.48 -14.32
C GLY A 220 19.56 11.98 -14.35
N THR A 221 18.94 11.42 -13.31
CA THR A 221 18.49 10.01 -13.30
C THR A 221 17.22 9.82 -14.13
N LEU A 222 16.41 10.87 -14.28
CA LEU A 222 15.21 10.92 -15.11
C LEU A 222 15.40 11.94 -16.23
N ASP A 223 15.17 11.52 -17.47
CA ASP A 223 15.38 12.39 -18.66
C ASP A 223 14.24 13.42 -18.83
N LYS A 224 13.02 13.05 -18.45
CA LYS A 224 11.83 13.87 -18.69
C LYS A 224 10.80 13.67 -17.57
N MET A 225 10.26 14.78 -17.07
CA MET A 225 9.19 14.79 -16.06
C MET A 225 7.87 14.35 -16.70
N PRO A 226 7.22 13.27 -16.23
CA PRO A 226 5.84 12.96 -16.60
C PRO A 226 4.88 13.99 -15.99
N LYS A 227 3.68 14.15 -16.55
CA LYS A 227 2.61 14.91 -15.91
C LYS A 227 2.09 14.11 -14.69
N ILE A 228 2.14 14.70 -13.50
CA ILE A 228 1.71 14.05 -12.26
C ILE A 228 0.44 14.73 -11.75
N ILE A 229 -0.58 13.93 -11.45
CA ILE A 229 -1.82 14.38 -10.82
C ILE A 229 -2.11 13.57 -9.56
N GLY A 230 -2.68 14.21 -8.55
CA GLY A 230 -3.13 13.59 -7.32
C GLY A 230 -4.63 13.31 -7.33
N GLY A 231 -5.05 12.19 -6.76
CA GLY A 231 -6.44 11.83 -6.62
C GLY A 231 -6.75 11.23 -5.26
N ARG A 232 -7.94 11.47 -4.76
CA ARG A 232 -8.46 10.94 -3.49
C ARG A 232 -9.56 9.93 -3.76
N TYR A 233 -9.49 8.79 -3.06
CA TYR A 233 -10.46 7.72 -3.20
C TYR A 233 -10.71 7.03 -1.85
N GLY A 234 -11.83 6.36 -1.72
CA GLY A 234 -12.05 5.30 -0.73
C GLY A 234 -12.03 5.71 0.75
N LEU A 235 -12.10 7.01 1.08
CA LEU A 235 -12.11 7.46 2.47
C LEU A 235 -13.26 6.81 3.24
N SER A 236 -13.02 6.48 4.51
CA SER A 236 -13.98 5.78 5.38
C SER A 236 -14.50 4.47 4.77
N SER A 237 -13.60 3.74 4.10
CA SER A 237 -13.92 2.47 3.42
C SER A 237 -14.98 2.55 2.33
N LYS A 238 -15.14 3.75 1.72
CA LYS A 238 -16.00 3.86 0.55
C LYS A 238 -15.53 2.94 -0.56
N GLU A 239 -16.48 2.35 -1.28
CA GLU A 239 -16.23 1.45 -2.40
C GLU A 239 -15.27 2.05 -3.42
N PHE A 240 -14.37 1.20 -3.97
CA PHE A 240 -13.48 1.57 -5.05
C PHE A 240 -13.53 0.48 -6.12
N THR A 241 -14.26 0.74 -7.18
CA THR A 241 -14.62 -0.25 -8.21
C THR A 241 -13.73 -0.17 -9.44
N PRO A 242 -13.70 -1.20 -10.30
CA PRO A 242 -13.03 -1.15 -11.61
C PRO A 242 -13.47 0.03 -12.48
N ALA A 243 -14.75 0.40 -12.44
CA ALA A 243 -15.27 1.57 -13.14
C ALA A 243 -14.58 2.88 -12.68
N MET A 244 -14.33 3.02 -11.38
CA MET A 244 -13.61 4.17 -10.83
C MET A 244 -12.14 4.17 -11.24
N VAL A 245 -11.49 3.01 -11.29
CA VAL A 245 -10.11 2.87 -11.79
C VAL A 245 -10.02 3.27 -13.25
N LYS A 246 -10.97 2.80 -14.08
CA LYS A 246 -11.05 3.21 -15.48
C LYS A 246 -11.20 4.73 -15.62
N ALA A 247 -12.06 5.34 -14.82
CA ALA A 247 -12.24 6.79 -14.81
C ALA A 247 -10.95 7.55 -14.50
N VAL A 248 -10.09 7.02 -13.62
CA VAL A 248 -8.76 7.59 -13.33
C VAL A 248 -7.86 7.52 -14.57
N TYR A 249 -7.80 6.37 -15.26
CA TYR A 249 -7.04 6.24 -16.50
C TYR A 249 -7.62 7.15 -17.61
N ASP A 250 -8.93 7.27 -17.71
CA ASP A 250 -9.56 8.17 -18.69
C ASP A 250 -9.24 9.64 -18.39
N ASN A 251 -9.23 10.04 -17.11
CA ASN A 251 -8.77 11.38 -16.72
C ASN A 251 -7.30 11.61 -17.13
N LEU A 252 -6.41 10.60 -16.97
CA LEU A 252 -5.04 10.71 -17.44
C LEU A 252 -4.95 10.91 -18.96
N LYS A 253 -5.83 10.28 -19.76
CA LYS A 253 -5.81 10.41 -21.21
C LYS A 253 -6.21 11.80 -21.69
N THR A 254 -7.00 12.56 -20.91
CA THR A 254 -7.42 13.90 -21.31
C THR A 254 -6.24 14.86 -21.38
N GLU A 255 -6.29 15.83 -22.27
CA GLU A 255 -5.28 16.89 -22.38
C GLU A 255 -5.22 17.70 -21.06
N ASN A 256 -6.36 18.09 -20.56
CA ASN A 256 -6.52 18.85 -19.31
C ASN A 256 -6.94 17.93 -18.16
N SER A 257 -6.10 16.92 -17.85
CA SER A 257 -6.34 16.01 -16.72
C SER A 257 -6.58 16.79 -15.43
N LYS A 258 -7.69 16.49 -14.75
CA LYS A 258 -8.03 17.13 -13.48
C LYS A 258 -7.06 16.70 -12.41
N ASN A 259 -6.37 17.64 -11.76
CA ASN A 259 -5.50 17.41 -10.61
C ASN A 259 -6.28 17.59 -9.30
N HIS A 260 -5.82 17.01 -8.21
CA HIS A 260 -6.47 17.01 -6.89
C HIS A 260 -7.94 16.54 -6.97
N PHE A 261 -8.18 15.57 -7.86
CA PHE A 261 -9.51 15.05 -8.10
C PHE A 261 -10.00 14.14 -6.97
N THR A 262 -11.30 13.92 -6.94
CA THR A 262 -11.96 12.86 -6.18
C THR A 262 -12.62 11.86 -7.11
N VAL A 263 -12.68 10.60 -6.72
CA VAL A 263 -13.40 9.55 -7.44
C VAL A 263 -14.28 8.75 -6.50
N GLY A 264 -15.48 8.38 -6.96
CA GLY A 264 -16.45 7.60 -6.19
C GLY A 264 -17.39 8.43 -5.32
N ILE A 265 -17.33 9.74 -5.42
CA ILE A 265 -18.28 10.69 -4.79
C ILE A 265 -18.67 11.76 -5.79
N THR A 266 -19.73 12.50 -5.47
CA THR A 266 -20.06 13.77 -6.12
C THR A 266 -19.70 14.90 -5.16
N ASP A 267 -18.64 15.64 -5.49
CA ASP A 267 -18.24 16.84 -4.76
C ASP A 267 -18.91 18.06 -5.40
N ASP A 268 -19.98 18.52 -4.77
CA ASP A 268 -20.80 19.66 -5.20
C ASP A 268 -20.35 21.00 -4.59
N VAL A 269 -19.25 20.98 -3.82
CA VAL A 269 -18.68 22.17 -3.18
C VAL A 269 -17.44 22.68 -3.92
N SER A 270 -16.46 21.81 -4.16
CA SER A 270 -15.20 22.15 -4.81
C SER A 270 -15.09 21.64 -6.25
N PHE A 271 -16.07 20.84 -6.69
CA PHE A 271 -16.18 20.28 -8.05
C PHE A 271 -14.94 19.49 -8.49
N THR A 272 -14.35 18.74 -7.54
CA THR A 272 -13.13 17.96 -7.77
C THR A 272 -13.40 16.58 -8.36
N SER A 273 -14.66 16.11 -8.35
CA SER A 273 -15.01 14.76 -8.84
C SER A 273 -14.75 14.60 -10.34
N ILE A 274 -14.31 13.39 -10.69
CA ILE A 274 -14.28 12.92 -12.08
C ILE A 274 -15.48 12.03 -12.35
N ASP A 275 -15.94 12.02 -13.60
CA ASP A 275 -17.08 11.21 -14.03
C ASP A 275 -16.70 9.74 -14.08
N VAL A 276 -17.63 8.88 -13.67
CA VAL A 276 -17.47 7.42 -13.65
C VAL A 276 -18.57 6.77 -14.46
N ASP A 277 -18.20 5.99 -15.47
CA ASP A 277 -19.14 5.10 -16.16
C ASP A 277 -19.32 3.79 -15.37
N TYR A 278 -20.35 3.74 -14.53
CA TYR A 278 -20.65 2.58 -13.70
C TYR A 278 -21.14 1.34 -14.50
N ASN A 279 -21.33 1.45 -15.82
CA ASN A 279 -21.63 0.28 -16.67
C ASN A 279 -20.35 -0.52 -17.01
N PHE A 280 -19.17 0.06 -16.81
CA PHE A 280 -17.91 -0.64 -17.01
C PHE A 280 -17.75 -1.74 -15.96
N LYS A 281 -17.52 -2.97 -16.42
CA LYS A 281 -17.30 -4.15 -15.59
C LYS A 281 -16.14 -4.96 -16.14
N LEU A 282 -15.44 -5.64 -15.26
CA LEU A 282 -14.49 -6.67 -15.65
C LEU A 282 -15.26 -7.96 -16.05
N ASP A 283 -14.60 -8.83 -16.81
CA ASP A 283 -15.12 -10.17 -17.03
C ASP A 283 -14.99 -10.98 -15.73
N ASP A 284 -16.13 -11.31 -15.14
CA ASP A 284 -16.26 -12.09 -13.91
C ASP A 284 -16.94 -13.45 -14.11
N SER A 285 -17.00 -13.91 -15.37
CA SER A 285 -17.70 -15.14 -15.76
C SER A 285 -17.21 -16.41 -15.03
N GLY A 286 -15.99 -16.39 -14.49
CA GLY A 286 -15.42 -17.47 -13.68
C GLY A 286 -15.67 -17.38 -12.17
N TRP A 287 -16.44 -16.39 -11.71
CA TRP A 287 -16.63 -16.11 -10.30
C TRP A 287 -18.07 -16.38 -9.84
N ASN A 288 -18.22 -17.04 -8.70
CA ASN A 288 -19.50 -17.14 -8.02
C ASN A 288 -19.60 -15.99 -7.01
N GLN A 289 -20.50 -15.05 -7.26
CA GLN A 289 -20.71 -13.89 -6.41
C GLN A 289 -22.02 -14.02 -5.64
N ALA A 290 -22.01 -13.69 -4.35
CA ALA A 290 -23.20 -13.67 -3.49
C ALA A 290 -23.24 -12.40 -2.66
N LEU A 291 -24.38 -11.72 -2.65
CA LEU A 291 -24.66 -10.56 -1.82
C LEU A 291 -25.51 -10.98 -0.62
N PHE A 292 -25.00 -10.73 0.58
CA PHE A 292 -25.72 -10.88 1.82
C PHE A 292 -26.21 -9.50 2.29
N PHE A 293 -27.48 -9.24 2.17
CA PHE A 293 -28.09 -7.97 2.49
C PHE A 293 -28.71 -8.01 3.90
N GLY A 294 -28.26 -7.13 4.79
CA GLY A 294 -28.72 -7.05 6.19
C GLY A 294 -29.17 -5.65 6.59
N LEU A 295 -30.13 -5.57 7.50
CA LEU A 295 -30.73 -4.32 7.98
C LEU A 295 -30.25 -3.91 9.38
N GLY A 296 -29.03 -4.26 9.76
CA GLY A 296 -28.48 -3.93 11.06
C GLY A 296 -28.00 -5.16 11.83
N ALA A 297 -28.25 -5.27 13.14
CA ALA A 297 -27.77 -6.37 13.99
C ALA A 297 -28.61 -7.66 13.83
N ASP A 298 -28.74 -8.17 12.60
CA ASP A 298 -29.61 -9.29 12.22
C ASP A 298 -28.87 -10.63 11.99
N GLY A 299 -27.52 -10.66 12.21
CA GLY A 299 -26.71 -11.85 12.02
C GLY A 299 -26.17 -12.05 10.60
N THR A 300 -26.46 -11.18 9.64
CA THR A 300 -26.05 -11.29 8.23
C THR A 300 -24.52 -11.35 8.08
N VAL A 301 -23.77 -10.55 8.84
CA VAL A 301 -22.30 -10.59 8.86
C VAL A 301 -21.78 -11.96 9.30
N GLY A 302 -22.37 -12.55 10.34
CA GLY A 302 -22.05 -13.89 10.82
C GLY A 302 -22.36 -14.97 9.78
N ALA A 303 -23.49 -14.87 9.09
CA ALA A 303 -23.88 -15.77 8.02
C ALA A 303 -22.89 -15.75 6.84
N ASN A 304 -22.49 -14.55 6.39
CA ASN A 304 -21.47 -14.39 5.36
C ASN A 304 -20.14 -15.04 5.80
N LYS A 305 -19.63 -14.69 6.99
CA LYS A 305 -18.37 -15.25 7.53
C LYS A 305 -18.40 -16.79 7.59
N ASN A 306 -19.52 -17.36 8.04
CA ASN A 306 -19.66 -18.81 8.11
C ASN A 306 -19.69 -19.44 6.73
N SER A 307 -20.37 -18.83 5.77
CA SER A 307 -20.38 -19.31 4.38
C SER A 307 -18.96 -19.36 3.77
N ILE A 308 -18.18 -18.30 3.95
CA ILE A 308 -16.78 -18.25 3.50
C ILE A 308 -15.93 -19.34 4.16
N LYS A 309 -16.08 -19.55 5.47
CA LYS A 309 -15.38 -20.61 6.20
C LYS A 309 -15.75 -22.00 5.70
N ILE A 310 -17.04 -22.27 5.54
CA ILE A 310 -17.53 -23.57 5.04
C ILE A 310 -16.95 -23.86 3.65
N ILE A 311 -16.96 -22.91 2.75
CA ILE A 311 -16.40 -23.07 1.40
C ILE A 311 -14.89 -23.29 1.49
N GLY A 312 -14.18 -22.45 2.23
CA GLY A 312 -12.72 -22.51 2.34
C GLY A 312 -12.19 -23.78 3.02
N GLU A 313 -12.93 -24.33 4.01
CA GLU A 313 -12.53 -25.53 4.77
C GLU A 313 -12.89 -26.83 4.03
N ASN A 314 -13.99 -26.84 3.27
CA ASN A 314 -14.54 -28.06 2.67
C ASN A 314 -14.30 -28.17 1.15
N THR A 315 -13.63 -27.20 0.53
CA THR A 315 -13.32 -27.20 -0.90
C THR A 315 -11.92 -26.66 -1.17
N GLU A 316 -11.39 -26.96 -2.36
CA GLU A 316 -10.15 -26.37 -2.88
C GLU A 316 -10.36 -24.94 -3.45
N LEU A 317 -11.59 -24.44 -3.43
CA LEU A 317 -11.89 -23.10 -3.96
C LEU A 317 -11.30 -22.00 -3.07
N SER A 318 -10.87 -20.94 -3.70
CA SER A 318 -10.61 -19.67 -3.01
C SER A 318 -11.94 -19.02 -2.63
N ALA A 319 -12.03 -18.49 -1.43
CA ALA A 319 -13.23 -17.83 -0.91
C ALA A 319 -12.86 -16.55 -0.20
N GLN A 320 -13.58 -15.49 -0.49
CA GLN A 320 -13.35 -14.15 0.07
C GLN A 320 -14.69 -13.51 0.44
N GLY A 321 -14.73 -12.87 1.57
CA GLY A 321 -15.87 -12.04 1.97
C GLY A 321 -15.40 -10.72 2.55
N TYR A 322 -16.06 -9.65 2.19
CA TYR A 322 -15.83 -8.34 2.77
C TYR A 322 -17.17 -7.68 3.11
N PHE A 323 -17.12 -6.63 3.93
CA PHE A 323 -18.30 -6.03 4.52
C PHE A 323 -18.35 -4.54 4.24
N VAL A 324 -19.52 -4.06 3.85
CA VAL A 324 -19.81 -2.63 3.66
C VAL A 324 -20.89 -2.24 4.67
N TYR A 325 -20.68 -1.14 5.36
CA TYR A 325 -21.61 -0.62 6.36
C TYR A 325 -22.17 0.73 5.93
N ASP A 326 -23.49 0.89 6.05
CA ASP A 326 -24.13 2.19 5.89
C ASP A 326 -24.23 2.91 7.25
N SER A 327 -24.29 4.23 7.21
CA SER A 327 -24.52 5.07 8.41
C SER A 327 -25.93 4.96 8.96
N LYS A 328 -26.90 4.55 8.15
CA LYS A 328 -28.28 4.30 8.58
C LYS A 328 -28.41 2.87 9.11
N LYS A 329 -28.66 2.74 10.40
CA LYS A 329 -29.01 1.47 11.03
C LYS A 329 -30.51 1.41 11.27
N SER A 330 -31.11 0.31 10.85
CA SER A 330 -32.50 -0.05 11.22
C SER A 330 -32.42 -1.13 12.27
N GLY A 331 -32.81 -0.83 13.51
CA GLY A 331 -32.78 -1.77 14.60
C GLY A 331 -31.76 -1.46 15.68
#